data_861c94f0d89fc02b16fa7d6c7cd50495
#
_entry.id   861c94f0d89fc02b16fa7d6c7cd50495
#
_cell.length_a   1.000
_cell.length_b   1.000
_cell.length_c   1.000
_cell.angle_alpha   90.00
_cell.angle_beta   90.00
_cell.angle_gamma   90.00
#
_symmetry.space_group_name_H-M   'P 1'
#
loop_
_entity.id
_entity.type
_entity.pdbx_description
1 polymer ?
#
loop_
_entity_poly.entity_id
_entity_poly.type
_entity_poly.pdbx_seq_one_letter_code
_entity_poly.pdbx_strand_id
1 'polypeptide(L)'
;MTELEKARAEIDLCDREMAALFVRRMAAVEHIADYKTAAGLPVLDAAREAEVIRRNCDALGDSPYTEEYRALLTAMMAISRGYQSRRIKDLYVDLGARGYEVAVEPGGLRRVGAHFDLGRKCLLVTDSGVPEIYARTVAAACGEPTLVCLPMGETTKN
;
A
#
# COMPACT_ATOMS: atom_id res chain seq x y z
N MET A 1 -10.56 -15.67 -42.63
CA MET A 1 -10.46 -15.26 -41.20
C MET A 1 -11.88 -15.15 -40.68
N THR A 2 -12.23 -15.94 -39.69
CA THR A 2 -13.55 -15.90 -39.03
C THR A 2 -13.69 -14.64 -38.17
N GLU A 3 -14.91 -14.26 -37.77
CA GLU A 3 -15.11 -13.13 -36.86
C GLU A 3 -14.43 -13.35 -35.51
N LEU A 4 -14.39 -14.61 -35.03
CA LEU A 4 -13.66 -14.98 -33.82
C LEU A 4 -12.14 -14.75 -33.96
N GLU A 5 -11.55 -15.10 -35.10
CA GLU A 5 -10.13 -14.86 -35.36
C GLU A 5 -9.79 -13.37 -35.42
N LYS A 6 -10.66 -12.57 -36.02
CA LYS A 6 -10.52 -11.11 -36.03
C LYS A 6 -10.56 -10.53 -34.63
N ALA A 7 -11.54 -10.92 -33.80
CA ALA A 7 -11.67 -10.45 -32.43
C ALA A 7 -10.45 -10.82 -31.57
N ARG A 8 -9.92 -12.04 -31.71
CA ARG A 8 -8.68 -12.47 -31.03
C ARG A 8 -7.47 -11.67 -31.46
N ALA A 9 -7.34 -11.40 -32.75
CA ALA A 9 -6.23 -10.58 -33.26
C ALA A 9 -6.28 -9.14 -32.71
N GLU A 10 -7.47 -8.59 -32.54
CA GLU A 10 -7.65 -7.27 -31.92
C GLU A 10 -7.25 -7.29 -30.42
N ILE A 11 -7.65 -8.34 -29.68
CA ILE A 11 -7.23 -8.54 -28.28
C ILE A 11 -5.70 -8.62 -28.19
N ASP A 12 -5.07 -9.41 -29.07
CA ASP A 12 -3.60 -9.56 -29.09
C ASP A 12 -2.88 -8.23 -29.38
N LEU A 13 -3.50 -7.32 -30.15
CA LEU A 13 -2.97 -5.97 -30.39
C LEU A 13 -3.09 -5.11 -29.11
N CYS A 14 -4.26 -5.08 -28.50
CA CYS A 14 -4.49 -4.36 -27.25
C CYS A 14 -3.56 -4.85 -26.14
N ASP A 15 -3.35 -6.15 -26.00
CA ASP A 15 -2.45 -6.74 -25.00
C ASP A 15 -1.00 -6.29 -25.18
N ARG A 16 -0.53 -6.19 -26.42
CA ARG A 16 0.81 -5.64 -26.70
C ARG A 16 0.95 -4.17 -26.31
N GLU A 17 -0.07 -3.36 -26.61
CA GLU A 17 -0.09 -1.95 -26.22
C GLU A 17 -0.16 -1.78 -24.71
N MET A 18 -1.00 -2.56 -24.04
CA MET A 18 -1.09 -2.59 -22.57
C MET A 18 0.23 -2.99 -21.92
N ALA A 19 0.95 -4.00 -22.47
CA ALA A 19 2.26 -4.39 -21.96
C ALA A 19 3.27 -3.24 -22.02
N ALA A 20 3.32 -2.50 -23.13
CA ALA A 20 4.20 -1.35 -23.27
C ALA A 20 3.85 -0.22 -22.30
N LEU A 21 2.55 0.08 -22.13
CA LEU A 21 2.05 1.07 -21.17
C LEU A 21 2.32 0.65 -19.73
N PHE A 22 2.16 -0.64 -19.42
CA PHE A 22 2.46 -1.19 -18.10
C PHE A 22 3.94 -1.01 -17.74
N VAL A 23 4.86 -1.37 -18.64
CA VAL A 23 6.31 -1.18 -18.42
C VAL A 23 6.63 0.30 -18.17
N ARG A 24 6.09 1.22 -18.98
CA ARG A 24 6.28 2.66 -18.80
C ARG A 24 5.72 3.16 -17.48
N ARG A 25 4.56 2.64 -17.06
CA ARG A 25 3.97 2.95 -15.77
C ARG A 25 4.82 2.45 -14.60
N MET A 26 5.35 1.22 -14.70
CA MET A 26 6.19 0.65 -13.65
C MET A 26 7.53 1.39 -13.50
N ALA A 27 8.12 1.90 -14.58
CA ALA A 27 9.28 2.79 -14.50
C ALA A 27 8.97 4.08 -13.71
N ALA A 28 7.78 4.68 -13.89
CA ALA A 28 7.36 5.81 -13.08
C ALA A 28 7.13 5.43 -11.60
N VAL A 29 6.64 4.22 -11.32
CA VAL A 29 6.50 3.68 -9.96
C VAL A 29 7.86 3.52 -9.28
N GLU A 30 8.91 3.13 -9.99
CA GLU A 30 10.28 3.10 -9.47
C GLU A 30 10.76 4.47 -8.99
N HIS A 31 10.59 5.49 -9.81
CA HIS A 31 10.94 6.87 -9.40
C HIS A 31 10.17 7.35 -8.18
N ILE A 32 8.88 6.98 -8.07
CA ILE A 32 8.07 7.29 -6.89
C ILE A 32 8.62 6.56 -5.66
N ALA A 33 8.99 5.28 -5.79
CA ALA A 33 9.57 4.49 -4.70
C ALA A 33 10.89 5.12 -4.21
N ASP A 34 11.78 5.50 -5.13
CA ASP A 34 13.05 6.14 -4.79
C ASP A 34 12.84 7.48 -4.07
N TYR A 35 11.88 8.30 -4.54
CA TYR A 35 11.52 9.55 -3.88
C TYR A 35 10.94 9.32 -2.48
N LYS A 36 10.01 8.38 -2.33
CA LYS A 36 9.42 8.05 -1.03
C LYS A 36 10.46 7.55 -0.04
N THR A 37 11.38 6.70 -0.48
CA THR A 37 12.51 6.23 0.35
C THR A 37 13.36 7.40 0.83
N ALA A 38 13.75 8.31 -0.07
CA ALA A 38 14.57 9.47 0.26
C ALA A 38 13.87 10.46 1.21
N ALA A 39 12.55 10.59 1.07
CA ALA A 39 11.72 11.52 1.85
C ALA A 39 11.15 10.89 3.13
N GLY A 40 11.34 9.57 3.38
CA GLY A 40 10.75 8.86 4.51
C GLY A 40 9.21 8.79 4.47
N LEU A 41 8.63 8.74 3.25
CA LEU A 41 7.18 8.72 3.04
C LEU A 41 6.66 7.27 2.95
N PRO A 42 5.45 6.99 3.44
CA PRO A 42 4.85 5.66 3.36
C PRO A 42 4.55 5.26 1.92
N VAL A 43 4.54 3.95 1.65
CA VAL A 43 4.17 3.42 0.33
C VAL A 43 2.72 3.72 0.02
N LEU A 44 1.82 3.43 0.95
CA LEU A 44 0.38 3.62 0.78
C LEU A 44 0.02 5.13 0.84
N ASP A 45 -0.69 5.57 -0.18
CA ASP A 45 -1.40 6.85 -0.22
C ASP A 45 -2.84 6.58 -0.67
N ALA A 46 -3.68 6.19 0.28
CA ALA A 46 -5.05 5.77 0.03
C ALA A 46 -5.89 6.87 -0.62
N ALA A 47 -5.67 8.15 -0.23
CA ALA A 47 -6.39 9.28 -0.81
C ALA A 47 -6.03 9.47 -2.29
N ARG A 48 -4.74 9.37 -2.61
CA ARG A 48 -4.25 9.47 -4.00
C ARG A 48 -4.75 8.31 -4.85
N GLU A 49 -4.75 7.09 -4.33
CA GLU A 49 -5.25 5.92 -5.05
C GLU A 49 -6.74 6.06 -5.38
N ALA A 50 -7.56 6.45 -4.40
CA ALA A 50 -8.98 6.69 -4.61
C ALA A 50 -9.24 7.80 -5.64
N GLU A 51 -8.49 8.89 -5.58
CA GLU A 51 -8.58 9.98 -6.57
C GLU A 51 -8.23 9.51 -7.99
N VAL A 52 -7.15 8.73 -8.14
CA VAL A 52 -6.73 8.20 -9.44
C VAL A 52 -7.79 7.28 -10.01
N ILE A 53 -8.34 6.35 -9.21
CA ILE A 53 -9.39 5.45 -9.67
C ILE A 53 -10.62 6.25 -10.11
N ARG A 54 -11.11 7.18 -9.27
CA ARG A 54 -12.26 8.02 -9.60
C ARG A 54 -12.06 8.76 -10.91
N ARG A 55 -10.97 9.54 -11.03
CA ARG A 55 -10.68 10.35 -12.22
C ARG A 55 -10.60 9.53 -13.51
N ASN A 56 -9.99 8.34 -13.44
CA ASN A 56 -9.84 7.49 -14.61
C ASN A 56 -11.17 6.80 -14.98
N CYS A 57 -11.99 6.42 -14.00
CA CYS A 57 -13.35 5.92 -14.27
C CYS A 57 -14.23 7.04 -14.87
N ASP A 58 -14.17 8.26 -14.33
CA ASP A 58 -14.91 9.41 -14.86
C ASP A 58 -14.54 9.70 -16.33
N ALA A 59 -13.27 9.50 -16.69
CA ALA A 59 -12.79 9.71 -18.05
C ALA A 59 -13.33 8.69 -19.09
N LEU A 60 -13.87 7.56 -18.64
CA LEU A 60 -14.54 6.59 -19.53
C LEU A 60 -15.96 7.04 -19.92
N GLY A 61 -16.53 8.05 -19.25
CA GLY A 61 -17.92 8.48 -19.46
C GLY A 61 -18.91 7.34 -19.22
N ASP A 62 -19.90 7.23 -20.10
CA ASP A 62 -20.98 6.22 -20.02
C ASP A 62 -20.56 4.82 -20.55
N SER A 63 -19.29 4.46 -20.44
CA SER A 63 -18.80 3.15 -20.87
C SER A 63 -19.46 2.01 -20.07
N PRO A 64 -19.94 0.93 -20.71
CA PRO A 64 -20.47 -0.23 -20.00
C PRO A 64 -19.39 -1.02 -19.25
N TYR A 65 -18.10 -0.70 -19.45
CA TYR A 65 -16.96 -1.40 -18.85
C TYR A 65 -16.33 -0.66 -17.67
N THR A 66 -17.03 0.31 -17.09
CA THR A 66 -16.48 1.16 -16.01
C THR A 66 -16.14 0.36 -14.77
N GLU A 67 -16.92 -0.65 -14.40
CA GLU A 67 -16.65 -1.48 -13.22
C GLU A 67 -15.46 -2.43 -13.45
N GLU A 68 -15.35 -3.02 -14.64
CA GLU A 68 -14.19 -3.85 -15.02
C GLU A 68 -12.91 -3.04 -15.04
N TYR A 69 -12.99 -1.80 -15.52
CA TYR A 69 -11.84 -0.89 -15.52
C TYR A 69 -11.47 -0.45 -14.11
N ARG A 70 -12.43 -0.22 -13.22
CA ARG A 70 -12.20 0.03 -11.80
C ARG A 70 -11.46 -1.13 -11.13
N ALA A 71 -11.88 -2.36 -11.40
CA ALA A 71 -11.22 -3.57 -10.90
C ALA A 71 -9.77 -3.67 -11.40
N LEU A 72 -9.53 -3.41 -12.69
CA LEU A 72 -8.20 -3.37 -13.29
C LEU A 72 -7.30 -2.32 -12.61
N LEU A 73 -7.81 -1.08 -12.42
CA LEU A 73 -7.06 -0.02 -11.75
C LEU A 73 -6.71 -0.38 -10.31
N THR A 74 -7.65 -0.98 -9.58
CA THR A 74 -7.43 -1.44 -8.21
C THR A 74 -6.32 -2.49 -8.14
N ALA A 75 -6.33 -3.47 -9.05
CA ALA A 75 -5.27 -4.46 -9.18
C ALA A 75 -3.91 -3.83 -9.53
N MET A 76 -3.89 -2.87 -10.44
CA MET A 76 -2.67 -2.13 -10.79
C MET A 76 -2.09 -1.34 -9.61
N MET A 77 -2.94 -0.74 -8.75
CA MET A 77 -2.48 -0.08 -7.53
C MET A 77 -1.84 -1.08 -6.57
N ALA A 78 -2.49 -2.23 -6.34
CA ALA A 78 -1.95 -3.30 -5.50
C ALA A 78 -0.60 -3.83 -6.02
N ILE A 79 -0.46 -4.07 -7.32
CA ILE A 79 0.81 -4.47 -7.95
C ILE A 79 1.89 -3.42 -7.72
N SER A 80 1.55 -2.14 -7.89
CA SER A 80 2.49 -1.03 -7.72
C SER A 80 2.95 -0.88 -6.27
N ARG A 81 2.03 -1.02 -5.29
CA ARG A 81 2.39 -1.05 -3.87
C ARG A 81 3.31 -2.22 -3.56
N GLY A 82 2.96 -3.43 -3.97
CA GLY A 82 3.78 -4.60 -3.74
C GLY A 82 5.19 -4.47 -4.35
N TYR A 83 5.33 -3.81 -5.49
CA TYR A 83 6.64 -3.51 -6.09
C TYR A 83 7.41 -2.48 -5.25
N GLN A 84 6.79 -1.37 -4.87
CA GLN A 84 7.38 -0.32 -4.03
C GLN A 84 7.83 -0.89 -2.68
N SER A 85 6.97 -1.66 -1.99
CA SER A 85 7.30 -2.27 -0.69
C SER A 85 8.53 -3.17 -0.77
N ARG A 86 8.65 -4.00 -1.80
CA ARG A 86 9.86 -4.82 -1.99
C ARG A 86 11.12 -4.00 -2.22
N ARG A 87 11.01 -2.87 -2.90
CA ARG A 87 12.13 -1.97 -3.19
C ARG A 87 12.53 -1.14 -1.96
N ILE A 88 11.57 -0.71 -1.17
CA ILE A 88 11.75 0.11 0.05
C ILE A 88 12.06 -0.79 1.28
N LYS A 89 11.97 -2.11 1.15
CA LYS A 89 12.03 -3.11 2.23
C LYS A 89 10.87 -3.01 3.23
N ASP A 90 9.77 -2.40 2.85
CA ASP A 90 8.53 -2.42 3.60
C ASP A 90 7.67 -3.60 3.17
N LEU A 91 6.98 -4.22 4.10
CA LEU A 91 6.05 -5.31 3.86
C LEU A 91 4.62 -4.78 3.95
N TYR A 92 3.86 -4.93 2.87
CA TYR A 92 2.43 -4.64 2.89
C TYR A 92 1.62 -5.92 3.03
N VAL A 93 0.74 -5.97 4.03
CA VAL A 93 -0.22 -7.06 4.21
C VAL A 93 -1.54 -6.65 3.55
N ASP A 94 -1.84 -7.24 2.40
CA ASP A 94 -3.05 -6.94 1.65
C ASP A 94 -4.25 -7.74 2.19
N LEU A 95 -5.15 -7.04 2.88
CA LEU A 95 -6.42 -7.55 3.37
C LEU A 95 -7.59 -6.73 2.76
N GLY A 96 -7.46 -6.28 1.52
CA GLY A 96 -8.40 -5.37 0.88
C GLY A 96 -8.49 -4.04 1.63
N ALA A 97 -9.70 -3.64 2.03
CA ALA A 97 -9.91 -2.39 2.77
C ALA A 97 -9.23 -2.33 4.16
N ARG A 98 -8.73 -3.44 4.66
CA ARG A 98 -8.03 -3.55 5.95
C ARG A 98 -6.52 -3.83 5.79
N GLY A 99 -5.99 -3.67 4.58
CA GLY A 99 -4.55 -3.81 4.34
C GLY A 99 -3.72 -2.81 5.15
N TYR A 100 -2.51 -3.20 5.54
CA TYR A 100 -1.61 -2.38 6.33
C TYR A 100 -0.14 -2.58 5.94
N GLU A 101 0.68 -1.60 6.25
CA GLU A 101 2.12 -1.65 6.06
C GLU A 101 2.83 -2.17 7.32
N VAL A 102 3.90 -2.93 7.11
CA VAL A 102 4.86 -3.34 8.14
C VAL A 102 6.21 -2.78 7.73
N ALA A 103 6.66 -1.74 8.39
CA ALA A 103 7.96 -1.13 8.16
C ALA A 103 9.03 -1.83 8.99
N VAL A 104 10.09 -2.32 8.34
CA VAL A 104 11.25 -2.95 9.00
C VAL A 104 12.50 -2.15 8.65
N GLU A 105 12.83 -1.17 9.48
CA GLU A 105 13.96 -0.28 9.24
C GLU A 105 14.74 0.06 10.53
N PRO A 106 16.07 0.26 10.42
CA PRO A 106 16.84 0.75 11.55
C PRO A 106 16.35 2.14 12.01
N GLY A 107 16.01 2.26 13.29
CA GLY A 107 15.52 3.52 13.88
C GLY A 107 14.06 3.86 13.54
N GLY A 108 13.28 2.95 12.95
CA GLY A 108 11.88 3.15 12.58
C GLY A 108 10.99 3.61 13.73
N LEU A 109 11.21 3.11 14.95
CA LEU A 109 10.45 3.56 16.13
C LEU A 109 10.58 5.06 16.43
N ARG A 110 11.69 5.69 16.07
CA ARG A 110 11.86 7.15 16.25
C ARG A 110 11.11 7.95 15.18
N ARG A 111 10.76 7.30 14.07
CA ARG A 111 10.05 7.89 12.94
C ARG A 111 8.63 7.36 12.80
N VAL A 112 8.11 6.69 13.83
CA VAL A 112 6.78 6.07 13.82
C VAL A 112 5.67 7.04 13.40
N GLY A 113 5.77 8.32 13.78
CA GLY A 113 4.83 9.37 13.36
C GLY A 113 4.88 9.74 11.87
N ALA A 114 5.92 9.31 11.12
CA ALA A 114 5.95 9.46 9.67
C ALA A 114 5.13 8.37 8.94
N HIS A 115 4.93 7.22 9.59
CA HIS A 115 4.19 6.08 9.05
C HIS A 115 2.72 6.04 9.49
N PHE A 116 2.41 6.61 10.67
CA PHE A 116 1.08 6.53 11.28
C PHE A 116 0.61 7.89 11.77
N ASP A 117 -0.70 8.15 11.64
CA ASP A 117 -1.35 9.30 12.31
C ASP A 117 -1.48 9.01 13.80
N LEU A 118 -0.55 9.51 14.59
CA LEU A 118 -0.47 9.34 16.03
C LEU A 118 -1.08 10.52 16.82
N GLY A 119 -1.63 11.53 16.15
CA GLY A 119 -2.30 12.68 16.78
C GLY A 119 -3.66 12.36 17.42
N ARG A 120 -4.09 11.11 17.36
CA ARG A 120 -5.38 10.59 17.87
C ARG A 120 -5.18 9.61 19.03
N LYS A 121 -6.27 9.07 19.57
CA LYS A 121 -6.22 7.96 20.56
C LYS A 121 -5.51 6.75 19.97
N CYS A 122 -4.44 6.32 20.62
CA CYS A 122 -3.61 5.21 20.21
C CYS A 122 -3.60 4.12 21.26
N LEU A 123 -3.89 2.89 20.86
CA LEU A 123 -3.66 1.70 21.70
C LEU A 123 -2.31 1.09 21.32
N LEU A 124 -1.39 1.09 22.27
CA LEU A 124 -0.08 0.46 22.15
C LEU A 124 -0.12 -0.90 22.88
N VAL A 125 0.08 -1.97 22.14
CA VAL A 125 0.14 -3.32 22.71
C VAL A 125 1.57 -3.82 22.61
N THR A 126 2.13 -4.25 23.71
CA THR A 126 3.46 -4.86 23.82
C THR A 126 3.42 -6.10 24.71
N ASP A 127 4.51 -6.82 24.79
CA ASP A 127 4.64 -7.91 25.77
C ASP A 127 5.85 -7.71 26.69
N SER A 128 5.90 -8.46 27.82
CA SER A 128 6.93 -8.33 28.83
C SER A 128 8.32 -8.78 28.38
N GLY A 129 8.45 -9.39 27.19
CA GLY A 129 9.74 -9.73 26.57
C GLY A 129 10.33 -8.56 25.76
N VAL A 130 9.53 -7.53 25.46
CA VAL A 130 9.99 -6.34 24.74
C VAL A 130 10.52 -5.30 25.73
N PRO A 131 11.76 -4.79 25.56
CA PRO A 131 12.28 -3.73 26.42
C PRO A 131 11.38 -2.49 26.45
N GLU A 132 11.04 -2.03 27.63
CA GLU A 132 10.08 -0.93 27.88
C GLU A 132 10.45 0.36 27.12
N ILE A 133 11.73 0.61 26.86
CA ILE A 133 12.20 1.77 26.13
C ILE A 133 11.55 1.90 24.73
N TYR A 134 11.24 0.78 24.08
CA TYR A 134 10.60 0.81 22.76
C TYR A 134 9.15 1.26 22.84
N ALA A 135 8.39 0.72 23.80
CA ALA A 135 7.00 1.15 24.02
C ALA A 135 6.94 2.62 24.44
N ARG A 136 7.83 3.08 25.31
CA ARG A 136 7.93 4.49 25.71
C ARG A 136 8.28 5.41 24.54
N THR A 137 9.17 4.99 23.63
CA THR A 137 9.54 5.76 22.44
C THR A 137 8.32 6.01 21.54
N VAL A 138 7.49 4.98 21.34
CA VAL A 138 6.26 5.11 20.54
C VAL A 138 5.21 5.94 21.28
N ALA A 139 5.02 5.70 22.58
CA ALA A 139 4.05 6.45 23.40
C ALA A 139 4.35 7.95 23.42
N ALA A 140 5.61 8.34 23.43
CA ALA A 140 6.02 9.75 23.40
C ALA A 140 5.66 10.47 22.07
N ALA A 141 5.42 9.70 21.00
CA ALA A 141 5.00 10.23 19.71
C ALA A 141 3.47 10.28 19.55
N CYS A 142 2.70 9.68 20.48
CA CYS A 142 1.25 9.61 20.41
C CYS A 142 0.60 10.79 21.17
N GLY A 143 -0.53 11.30 20.64
CA GLY A 143 -1.31 12.34 21.31
C GLY A 143 -2.00 11.85 22.59
N GLU A 144 -2.67 10.71 22.54
CA GLU A 144 -3.37 10.06 23.67
C GLU A 144 -3.06 8.55 23.72
N PRO A 145 -1.88 8.14 24.25
CA PRO A 145 -1.50 6.74 24.27
C PRO A 145 -2.15 5.97 25.42
N THR A 146 -2.67 4.79 25.13
CA THR A 146 -3.02 3.74 26.12
C THR A 146 -2.07 2.59 25.92
N LEU A 147 -1.26 2.25 26.94
CA LEU A 147 -0.28 1.17 26.86
C LEU A 147 -0.84 -0.08 27.57
N VAL A 148 -0.85 -1.20 26.85
CA VAL A 148 -1.17 -2.54 27.37
C VAL A 148 0.05 -3.42 27.21
N CYS A 149 0.54 -3.96 28.34
CA CYS A 149 1.62 -4.93 28.35
C CYS A 149 1.07 -6.33 28.68
N LEU A 150 1.23 -7.26 27.75
CA LEU A 150 0.81 -8.65 27.91
C LEU A 150 1.96 -9.51 28.47
N PRO A 151 1.68 -10.63 29.15
CA PRO A 151 2.72 -11.60 29.46
C PRO A 151 3.38 -12.15 28.19
N MET A 152 4.68 -12.34 28.23
CA MET A 152 5.46 -12.94 27.15
C MET A 152 4.97 -14.38 26.85
N GLY A 153 4.82 -14.72 25.55
CA GLY A 153 4.49 -16.07 25.08
C GLY A 153 3.23 -16.15 24.24
N GLU A 154 2.96 -17.30 23.65
CA GLU A 154 1.83 -17.55 22.74
C GLU A 154 0.49 -17.77 23.46
N THR A 155 0.50 -18.16 24.72
CA THR A 155 -0.71 -18.53 25.49
C THR A 155 -1.66 -17.36 25.75
N THR A 156 -1.21 -16.13 25.59
CA THR A 156 -1.97 -14.89 25.79
C THR A 156 -2.42 -14.21 24.50
N LYS A 157 -2.16 -14.84 23.34
CA LYS A 157 -2.51 -14.29 22.02
C LYS A 157 -3.82 -14.83 21.43
N ASN A 158 -4.65 -15.48 22.22
CA ASN A 158 -5.97 -16.02 21.81
C ASN A 158 -7.08 -15.02 22.09
#